data_ca38107713adb9aff12382471041daa2
#
_entry.id   ca38107713adb9aff12382471041daa2
#
_cell.length_a   1.000
_cell.length_b   1.000
_cell.length_c   1.000
_cell.angle_alpha   90.00
_cell.angle_beta   90.00
_cell.angle_gamma   90.00
#
_symmetry.space_group_name_H-M   'P 1'
#
loop_
_entity.id
_entity.type
_entity.pdbx_description
1 polymer ?
#
loop_
_entity_poly.entity_id
_entity_poly.type
_entity_poly.pdbx_seq_one_letter_code
_entity_poly.pdbx_strand_id
1 'polypeptide(L)'
;MTRQTTTADLLLHPVRLRILQTLLGGRELTTTQLQQHLPDVSAATLYRQVATLVEAGVLDVVGERKVRGAIERTYTLLPARASVSAEELRAMSPAQHRRAFLAFVAGLLADFDRYLEVGRVDLERDLVGYRQAAFYATDEETQRVVEDIRATVAPWMGNRPGSRRRRRVLTTVLLPAEEASEPTLPRHTGNAP
;
A
#
# COMPACT_ATOMS: atom_id res chain seq x y z
N MET A 1 2.45 25.44 19.00
CA MET A 1 2.39 23.98 19.22
C MET A 1 2.30 23.31 17.86
N THR A 2 3.37 22.77 17.35
CA THR A 2 3.43 22.06 16.06
C THR A 2 2.72 20.73 16.27
N ARG A 3 1.59 20.53 15.58
CA ARG A 3 0.86 19.26 15.58
C ARG A 3 1.80 18.21 14.99
N GLN A 4 2.28 17.28 15.79
CA GLN A 4 3.02 16.13 15.26
C GLN A 4 2.08 15.38 14.32
N THR A 5 2.43 15.33 13.05
CA THR A 5 1.69 14.57 12.04
C THR A 5 1.85 13.09 12.38
N THR A 6 0.78 12.41 12.75
CA THR A 6 0.81 10.97 13.03
C THR A 6 1.01 10.18 11.73
N THR A 7 1.46 8.93 11.81
CA THR A 7 1.58 8.07 10.63
C THR A 7 0.20 7.82 10.01
N ALA A 8 -0.85 7.78 10.81
CA ALA A 8 -2.24 7.73 10.33
C ALA A 8 -2.61 8.96 9.49
N ASP A 9 -2.22 10.18 9.93
CA ASP A 9 -2.43 11.41 9.15
C ASP A 9 -1.69 11.37 7.80
N LEU A 10 -0.55 10.66 7.74
CA LEU A 10 0.18 10.45 6.49
C LEU A 10 -0.61 9.58 5.52
N LEU A 11 -1.25 8.51 5.99
CA LEU A 11 -2.09 7.64 5.17
C LEU A 11 -3.42 8.29 4.73
N LEU A 12 -3.92 9.26 5.50
CA LEU A 12 -5.16 9.98 5.16
C LEU A 12 -5.01 10.90 3.93
N HIS A 13 -3.77 11.22 3.55
CA HIS A 13 -3.51 12.07 2.39
C HIS A 13 -3.21 11.21 1.15
N PRO A 14 -4.10 11.16 0.14
CA PRO A 14 -3.97 10.26 -1.01
C PRO A 14 -2.62 10.37 -1.75
N VAL A 15 -2.12 11.59 -1.94
CA VAL A 15 -0.84 11.82 -2.63
C VAL A 15 0.34 11.26 -1.84
N ARG A 16 0.34 11.39 -0.49
CA ARG A 16 1.40 10.82 0.34
C ARG A 16 1.43 9.30 0.27
N LEU A 17 0.27 8.67 0.39
CA LEU A 17 0.18 7.22 0.25
C LEU A 17 0.72 6.74 -1.11
N ARG A 18 0.39 7.41 -2.20
CA ARG A 18 0.89 7.10 -3.54
C ARG A 18 2.41 7.30 -3.67
N ILE A 19 2.97 8.33 -3.03
CA ILE A 19 4.43 8.51 -2.95
C ILE A 19 5.08 7.30 -2.26
N LEU A 20 4.55 6.88 -1.10
CA LEU A 20 5.06 5.73 -0.35
C LEU A 20 4.97 4.45 -1.18
N GLN A 21 3.84 4.19 -1.83
CA GLN A 21 3.64 3.03 -2.72
C GLN A 21 4.66 3.02 -3.87
N THR A 22 4.95 4.20 -4.44
CA THR A 22 5.94 4.34 -5.52
C THR A 22 7.35 3.98 -5.06
N LEU A 23 7.71 4.27 -3.80
CA LEU A 23 9.03 4.02 -3.22
C LEU A 23 9.18 2.62 -2.59
N LEU A 24 8.11 1.81 -2.52
CA LEU A 24 8.19 0.45 -2.00
C LEU A 24 9.25 -0.39 -2.73
N GLY A 25 9.89 -1.32 -2.00
CA GLY A 25 10.90 -2.23 -2.54
C GLY A 25 12.29 -1.60 -2.64
N GLY A 26 12.61 -0.61 -1.77
CA GLY A 26 13.93 0.00 -1.69
C GLY A 26 14.28 0.89 -2.89
N ARG A 27 13.27 1.48 -3.53
CA ARG A 27 13.52 2.44 -4.63
C ARG A 27 14.10 3.73 -4.10
N GLU A 28 15.01 4.27 -4.88
CA GLU A 28 15.63 5.58 -4.67
C GLU A 28 15.22 6.48 -5.84
N LEU A 29 14.39 7.49 -5.59
CA LEU A 29 13.84 8.34 -6.62
C LEU A 29 13.99 9.82 -6.28
N THR A 30 14.29 10.64 -7.30
CA THR A 30 14.21 12.09 -7.19
C THR A 30 12.76 12.56 -7.28
N THR A 31 12.49 13.82 -6.91
CA THR A 31 11.15 14.39 -7.06
C THR A 31 10.71 14.41 -8.53
N THR A 32 11.64 14.63 -9.45
CA THR A 32 11.39 14.57 -10.90
C THR A 32 10.94 13.18 -11.34
N GLN A 33 11.60 12.13 -10.84
CA GLN A 33 11.22 10.75 -11.14
C GLN A 33 9.88 10.37 -10.47
N LEU A 34 9.64 10.82 -9.24
CA LEU A 34 8.33 10.66 -8.59
C LEU A 34 7.20 11.32 -9.40
N GLN A 35 7.46 12.49 -9.99
CA GLN A 35 6.50 13.19 -10.86
C GLN A 35 6.12 12.36 -12.09
N GLN A 36 7.07 11.61 -12.68
CA GLN A 36 6.80 10.72 -13.81
C GLN A 36 5.87 9.56 -13.43
N HIS A 37 5.92 9.11 -12.17
CA HIS A 37 5.01 8.08 -11.64
C HIS A 37 3.67 8.63 -11.18
N LEU A 38 3.57 9.93 -10.97
CA LEU A 38 2.39 10.63 -10.44
C LEU A 38 2.07 11.85 -11.33
N PRO A 39 1.80 11.65 -12.64
CA PRO A 39 1.67 12.75 -13.59
C PRO A 39 0.45 13.66 -13.33
N ASP A 40 -0.56 13.13 -12.68
CA ASP A 40 -1.78 13.83 -12.26
C ASP A 40 -1.60 14.74 -11.03
N VAL A 41 -0.46 14.62 -10.32
CA VAL A 41 -0.14 15.45 -9.15
C VAL A 41 0.71 16.64 -9.61
N SER A 42 0.31 17.88 -9.27
CA SER A 42 1.13 19.04 -9.60
C SER A 42 2.50 18.99 -8.90
N ALA A 43 3.55 19.48 -9.58
CA ALA A 43 4.90 19.53 -9.02
C ALA A 43 4.94 20.21 -7.63
N ALA A 44 4.26 21.35 -7.48
CA ALA A 44 4.21 22.07 -6.21
C ALA A 44 3.59 21.22 -5.08
N THR A 45 2.53 20.48 -5.37
CA THR A 45 1.92 19.55 -4.40
C THR A 45 2.87 18.42 -4.08
N LEU A 46 3.51 17.81 -5.08
CA LEU A 46 4.45 16.73 -4.89
C LEU A 46 5.63 17.15 -3.99
N TYR A 47 6.27 18.29 -4.29
CA TYR A 47 7.37 18.83 -3.47
C TYR A 47 6.95 19.03 -2.01
N ARG A 48 5.78 19.63 -1.78
CA ARG A 48 5.25 19.85 -0.43
C ARG A 48 5.01 18.54 0.30
N GLN A 49 4.42 17.53 -0.36
CA GLN A 49 4.12 16.24 0.29
C GLN A 49 5.39 15.43 0.55
N VAL A 50 6.39 15.49 -0.33
CA VAL A 50 7.72 14.88 -0.09
C VAL A 50 8.39 15.54 1.11
N ALA A 51 8.40 16.88 1.21
CA ALA A 51 8.95 17.59 2.35
C ALA A 51 8.29 17.15 3.67
N THR A 52 6.95 17.06 3.70
CA THR A 52 6.20 16.58 4.87
C THR A 52 6.62 15.16 5.27
N LEU A 53 6.84 14.26 4.30
CA LEU A 53 7.26 12.88 4.58
C LEU A 53 8.72 12.80 5.09
N VAL A 54 9.59 13.68 4.62
CA VAL A 54 10.97 13.79 5.11
C VAL A 54 10.98 14.35 6.54
N GLU A 55 10.22 15.41 6.81
CA GLU A 55 10.08 15.99 8.15
C GLU A 55 9.53 14.99 9.17
N ALA A 56 8.62 14.13 8.74
CA ALA A 56 8.07 13.04 9.56
C ALA A 56 9.04 11.85 9.71
N GLY A 57 10.20 11.87 9.02
CA GLY A 57 11.19 10.81 9.04
C GLY A 57 10.71 9.50 8.38
N VAL A 58 9.70 9.55 7.52
CA VAL A 58 9.19 8.41 6.76
C VAL A 58 9.98 8.21 5.46
N LEU A 59 10.46 9.32 4.89
CA LEU A 59 11.43 9.31 3.81
C LEU A 59 12.79 9.79 4.30
N ASP A 60 13.85 9.20 3.76
CA ASP A 60 15.23 9.61 3.96
C ASP A 60 15.81 10.18 2.67
N VAL A 61 16.75 11.11 2.81
CA VAL A 61 17.53 11.68 1.70
C VAL A 61 18.83 10.89 1.57
N VAL A 62 18.90 10.05 0.54
CA VAL A 62 20.04 9.15 0.30
C VAL A 62 21.04 9.71 -0.71
N GLY A 63 20.74 10.83 -1.34
CA GLY A 63 21.64 11.49 -2.28
C GLY A 63 21.25 12.93 -2.59
N GLU A 64 22.24 13.74 -2.89
CA GLU A 64 22.06 15.12 -3.36
C GLU A 64 22.95 15.35 -4.59
N ARG A 65 22.40 16.00 -5.60
CA ARG A 65 23.12 16.34 -6.84
C ARG A 65 22.78 17.77 -7.26
N LYS A 66 23.81 18.54 -7.63
CA LYS A 66 23.60 19.88 -8.19
C LYS A 66 23.20 19.77 -9.68
N VAL A 67 22.03 20.26 -10.03
CA VAL A 67 21.50 20.26 -11.38
C VAL A 67 21.04 21.68 -11.75
N ARG A 68 21.65 22.26 -12.76
CA ARG A 68 21.31 23.64 -13.26
C ARG A 68 21.18 24.69 -12.17
N GLY A 69 22.05 24.63 -11.13
CA GLY A 69 22.06 25.59 -10.04
C GLY A 69 21.12 25.27 -8.87
N ALA A 70 20.26 24.28 -9.00
CA ALA A 70 19.41 23.75 -7.91
C ALA A 70 19.97 22.43 -7.35
N ILE A 71 19.62 22.11 -6.09
CA ILE A 71 19.94 20.81 -5.49
C ILE A 71 18.78 19.85 -5.77
N GLU A 72 19.05 18.80 -6.49
CA GLU A 72 18.14 17.66 -6.67
C GLU A 72 18.45 16.60 -5.61
N ARG A 73 17.44 16.19 -4.86
CA ARG A 73 17.53 15.18 -3.80
C ARG A 73 16.95 13.86 -4.25
N THR A 74 17.59 12.77 -3.83
CA THR A 74 17.10 11.41 -4.00
C THR A 74 16.55 10.89 -2.68
N TYR A 75 15.36 10.34 -2.72
CA TYR A 75 14.62 9.88 -1.55
C TYR A 75 14.41 8.38 -1.56
N THR A 76 14.42 7.78 -0.38
CA THR A 76 14.02 6.38 -0.17
C THR A 76 13.03 6.28 0.98
N LEU A 77 12.24 5.21 0.98
CA LEU A 77 11.30 4.90 2.06
C LEU A 77 12.03 4.23 3.22
N LEU A 78 11.74 4.65 4.45
CA LEU A 78 12.13 3.97 5.68
C LEU A 78 10.97 3.06 6.15
N PRO A 79 10.97 1.74 5.83
CA PRO A 79 9.82 0.87 6.08
C PRO A 79 9.42 0.80 7.56
N ALA A 80 10.40 0.83 8.47
CA ALA A 80 10.16 0.79 9.91
C ALA A 80 9.36 2.01 10.43
N ARG A 81 9.36 3.12 9.69
CA ARG A 81 8.64 4.35 10.04
C ARG A 81 7.40 4.59 9.17
N ALA A 82 7.16 3.74 8.19
CA ALA A 82 6.01 3.81 7.29
C ALA A 82 4.83 2.93 7.75
N SER A 83 4.86 2.42 8.97
CA SER A 83 3.79 1.60 9.53
C SER A 83 2.92 2.42 10.49
N VAL A 84 1.61 2.29 10.37
CA VAL A 84 0.65 2.85 11.33
C VAL A 84 0.59 1.91 12.54
N SER A 85 0.69 2.47 13.74
CA SER A 85 0.54 1.69 14.96
C SER A 85 -0.90 1.21 15.13
N ALA A 86 -1.09 0.12 15.89
CA ALA A 86 -2.43 -0.39 16.22
C ALA A 86 -3.25 0.64 17.02
N GLU A 87 -2.60 1.50 17.80
CA GLU A 87 -3.25 2.57 18.54
C GLU A 87 -3.78 3.67 17.60
N GLU A 88 -2.95 4.12 16.65
CA GLU A 88 -3.35 5.10 15.64
C GLU A 88 -4.51 4.57 14.77
N LEU A 89 -4.44 3.28 14.37
CA LEU A 89 -5.54 2.64 13.62
C LEU A 89 -6.85 2.65 14.44
N ARG A 90 -6.79 2.28 15.72
CA ARG A 90 -7.99 2.28 16.60
C ARG A 90 -8.55 3.68 16.83
N ALA A 91 -7.73 4.71 16.78
CA ALA A 91 -8.17 6.10 16.93
C ALA A 91 -8.86 6.66 15.68
N MET A 92 -8.75 6.00 14.54
CA MET A 92 -9.38 6.44 13.28
C MET A 92 -10.88 6.15 13.29
N SER A 93 -11.65 7.10 12.78
CA SER A 93 -13.09 6.90 12.53
C SER A 93 -13.31 6.00 11.30
N PRO A 94 -14.48 5.34 11.17
CA PRO A 94 -14.82 4.56 9.98
C PRO A 94 -14.69 5.35 8.66
N ALA A 95 -15.03 6.64 8.67
CA ALA A 95 -14.88 7.51 7.51
C ALA A 95 -13.42 7.76 7.13
N GLN A 96 -12.51 7.79 8.11
CA GLN A 96 -11.07 7.90 7.89
C GLN A 96 -10.52 6.60 7.31
N HIS A 97 -10.87 5.45 7.88
CA HIS A 97 -10.52 4.14 7.32
C HIS A 97 -10.97 3.98 5.87
N ARG A 98 -12.24 4.35 5.57
CA ARG A 98 -12.77 4.29 4.21
C ARG A 98 -11.97 5.15 3.24
N ARG A 99 -11.61 6.38 3.63
CA ARG A 99 -10.79 7.27 2.77
C ARG A 99 -9.39 6.71 2.53
N ALA A 100 -8.73 6.18 3.56
CA ALA A 100 -7.42 5.55 3.45
C ALA A 100 -7.47 4.34 2.52
N PHE A 101 -8.50 3.50 2.67
CA PHE A 101 -8.69 2.32 1.82
C PHE A 101 -8.96 2.69 0.37
N LEU A 102 -9.79 3.71 0.11
CA LEU A 102 -10.02 4.22 -1.27
C LEU A 102 -8.73 4.73 -1.91
N ALA A 103 -7.90 5.47 -1.17
CA ALA A 103 -6.61 5.94 -1.67
C ALA A 103 -5.64 4.77 -1.97
N PHE A 104 -5.65 3.74 -1.13
CA PHE A 104 -4.89 2.51 -1.33
C PHE A 104 -5.31 1.77 -2.61
N VAL A 105 -6.61 1.57 -2.82
CA VAL A 105 -7.16 0.91 -4.02
C VAL A 105 -6.89 1.73 -5.28
N ALA A 106 -7.03 3.05 -5.22
CA ALA A 106 -6.70 3.93 -6.34
C ALA A 106 -5.21 3.84 -6.74
N GLY A 107 -4.31 3.71 -5.75
CA GLY A 107 -2.89 3.47 -6.01
C GLY A 107 -2.64 2.12 -6.69
N LEU A 108 -3.32 1.07 -6.25
CA LEU A 108 -3.24 -0.26 -6.86
C LEU A 108 -3.74 -0.26 -8.31
N LEU A 109 -4.85 0.41 -8.58
CA LEU A 109 -5.38 0.59 -9.94
C LEU A 109 -4.38 1.31 -10.83
N ALA A 110 -3.82 2.43 -10.37
CA ALA A 110 -2.82 3.17 -11.13
C ALA A 110 -1.53 2.37 -11.40
N ASP A 111 -1.12 1.47 -10.49
CA ASP A 111 -0.01 0.54 -10.73
C ASP A 111 -0.36 -0.48 -11.81
N PHE A 112 -1.58 -0.98 -11.84
CA PHE A 112 -2.07 -1.91 -12.83
C PHE A 112 -2.23 -1.26 -14.20
N ASP A 113 -2.78 -0.05 -14.27
CA ASP A 113 -2.89 0.73 -15.51
C ASP A 113 -1.50 0.96 -16.14
N ARG A 114 -0.50 1.36 -15.34
CA ARG A 114 0.88 1.48 -15.82
C ARG A 114 1.46 0.17 -16.35
N TYR A 115 1.12 -0.97 -15.73
CA TYR A 115 1.53 -2.26 -16.25
C TYR A 115 0.92 -2.53 -17.64
N LEU A 116 -0.34 -2.18 -17.84
CA LEU A 116 -1.03 -2.34 -19.13
C LEU A 116 -0.46 -1.43 -20.23
N GLU A 117 0.07 -0.27 -19.86
CA GLU A 117 0.66 0.71 -20.79
C GLU A 117 2.08 0.35 -21.24
N VAL A 118 2.80 -0.53 -20.53
CA VAL A 118 4.20 -0.89 -20.81
C VAL A 118 4.33 -1.90 -21.97
N GLY A 119 3.73 -1.64 -23.12
CA GLY A 119 3.95 -2.40 -24.35
C GLY A 119 3.20 -3.74 -24.35
N ARG A 120 3.89 -4.87 -24.66
CA ARG A 120 3.23 -6.18 -24.75
C ARG A 120 2.90 -6.75 -23.37
N VAL A 121 1.63 -6.75 -23.03
CA VAL A 121 1.09 -7.35 -21.80
C VAL A 121 1.07 -8.88 -21.96
N ASP A 122 1.65 -9.57 -21.00
CA ASP A 122 1.64 -11.04 -20.92
C ASP A 122 1.50 -11.45 -19.45
N LEU A 123 0.26 -11.60 -19.00
CA LEU A 123 -0.09 -11.85 -17.61
C LEU A 123 0.51 -13.16 -17.09
N GLU A 124 0.53 -14.20 -17.93
CA GLU A 124 1.07 -15.52 -17.56
C GLU A 124 2.58 -15.46 -17.39
N ARG A 125 3.32 -14.98 -18.39
CA ARG A 125 4.78 -14.83 -18.32
C ARG A 125 5.21 -13.90 -17.18
N ASP A 126 4.45 -12.84 -16.96
CA ASP A 126 4.76 -11.86 -15.93
C ASP A 126 4.23 -12.25 -14.55
N LEU A 127 3.57 -13.43 -14.43
CA LEU A 127 2.99 -13.97 -13.20
C LEU A 127 2.04 -12.97 -12.52
N VAL A 128 1.28 -12.22 -13.33
CA VAL A 128 0.28 -11.29 -12.83
C VAL A 128 -1.00 -12.05 -12.51
N GLY A 129 -1.55 -11.81 -11.34
CA GLY A 129 -2.81 -12.43 -10.94
C GLY A 129 -3.50 -11.64 -9.84
N TYR A 130 -4.81 -11.76 -9.82
CA TYR A 130 -5.68 -11.28 -8.77
C TYR A 130 -6.55 -12.44 -8.32
N ARG A 131 -6.48 -12.75 -7.03
CA ARG A 131 -7.15 -13.93 -6.46
C ARG A 131 -7.91 -13.53 -5.20
N GLN A 132 -9.08 -14.10 -5.04
CA GLN A 132 -9.84 -14.06 -3.81
C GLN A 132 -10.05 -15.49 -3.32
N ALA A 133 -9.96 -15.68 -2.01
CA ALA A 133 -10.33 -16.91 -1.32
C ALA A 133 -11.14 -16.54 -0.09
N ALA A 134 -12.18 -17.32 0.21
CA ALA A 134 -12.93 -17.25 1.45
C ALA A 134 -12.66 -18.54 2.24
N PHE A 135 -12.46 -18.40 3.54
CA PHE A 135 -12.22 -19.52 4.44
C PHE A 135 -12.75 -19.19 5.84
N TYR A 136 -13.02 -20.23 6.61
CA TYR A 136 -13.37 -20.09 8.03
C TYR A 136 -12.14 -20.33 8.88
N ALA A 137 -11.87 -19.45 9.83
CA ALA A 137 -10.73 -19.52 10.72
C ALA A 137 -11.01 -18.80 12.03
N THR A 138 -10.41 -19.27 13.12
CA THR A 138 -10.37 -18.53 14.38
C THR A 138 -9.46 -17.31 14.26
N ASP A 139 -9.48 -16.41 15.24
CA ASP A 139 -8.58 -15.25 15.27
C ASP A 139 -7.10 -15.69 15.28
N GLU A 140 -6.76 -16.76 16.03
CA GLU A 140 -5.41 -17.31 16.11
C GLU A 140 -4.96 -17.95 14.78
N GLU A 141 -5.87 -18.64 14.09
CA GLU A 141 -5.60 -19.21 12.76
C GLU A 141 -5.43 -18.10 11.73
N THR A 142 -6.28 -17.07 11.80
CA THR A 142 -6.19 -15.89 10.93
C THR A 142 -4.87 -15.15 11.13
N GLN A 143 -4.43 -14.98 12.37
CA GLN A 143 -3.12 -14.38 12.68
C GLN A 143 -1.98 -15.20 12.09
N ARG A 144 -2.02 -16.54 12.21
CA ARG A 144 -1.02 -17.42 11.59
C ARG A 144 -0.97 -17.26 10.07
N VAL A 145 -2.10 -17.21 9.40
CA VAL A 145 -2.15 -16.96 7.95
C VAL A 145 -1.45 -15.66 7.57
N VAL A 146 -1.67 -14.57 8.32
CA VAL A 146 -1.00 -13.28 8.08
C VAL A 146 0.51 -13.38 8.31
N GLU A 147 0.94 -14.08 9.36
CA GLU A 147 2.34 -14.30 9.68
C GLU A 147 3.05 -15.15 8.60
N ASP A 148 2.42 -16.21 8.13
CA ASP A 148 2.93 -17.09 7.07
C ASP A 148 3.11 -16.33 5.74
N ILE A 149 2.16 -15.49 5.37
CA ILE A 149 2.28 -14.62 4.19
C ILE A 149 3.49 -13.69 4.33
N ARG A 150 3.66 -13.06 5.50
CA ARG A 150 4.80 -12.20 5.79
C ARG A 150 6.12 -12.96 5.73
N ALA A 151 6.19 -14.12 6.37
CA ALA A 151 7.37 -14.98 6.39
C ALA A 151 7.77 -15.45 4.98
N THR A 152 6.79 -15.76 4.14
CA THR A 152 7.02 -16.16 2.74
C THR A 152 7.66 -15.03 1.92
N VAL A 153 7.28 -13.78 2.15
CA VAL A 153 7.77 -12.64 1.37
C VAL A 153 9.07 -12.05 1.95
N ALA A 154 9.26 -12.13 3.26
CA ALA A 154 10.37 -11.49 3.97
C ALA A 154 11.77 -11.74 3.37
N PRO A 155 12.16 -12.99 2.96
CA PRO A 155 13.47 -13.26 2.37
C PRO A 155 13.76 -12.48 1.08
N TRP A 156 12.70 -12.04 0.37
CA TRP A 156 12.81 -11.36 -0.91
C TRP A 156 12.81 -9.84 -0.79
N MET A 157 12.34 -9.27 0.34
CA MET A 157 12.22 -7.83 0.55
C MET A 157 13.57 -7.11 0.59
N GLY A 158 14.65 -7.79 1.00
CA GLY A 158 16.00 -7.24 1.02
C GLY A 158 16.76 -7.32 -0.31
N ASN A 159 16.17 -7.91 -1.34
CA ASN A 159 16.83 -8.07 -2.63
C ASN A 159 16.99 -6.73 -3.35
N ARG A 160 18.18 -6.49 -3.88
CA ARG A 160 18.48 -5.32 -4.71
C ARG A 160 18.11 -5.57 -6.19
N PRO A 161 17.82 -4.50 -6.95
CA PRO A 161 17.65 -4.60 -8.41
C PRO A 161 18.84 -5.33 -9.07
N GLY A 162 18.58 -6.05 -10.16
CA GLY A 162 19.60 -6.78 -10.90
C GLY A 162 19.08 -7.21 -12.26
N SER A 163 19.97 -7.60 -13.18
CA SER A 163 19.64 -7.89 -14.60
C SER A 163 18.56 -8.98 -14.78
N ARG A 164 18.44 -9.91 -13.85
CA ARG A 164 17.46 -10.99 -13.85
C ARG A 164 16.34 -10.81 -12.81
N ARG A 165 16.35 -9.74 -11.99
CA ARG A 165 15.37 -9.46 -10.97
C ARG A 165 14.44 -8.34 -11.43
N ARG A 166 13.14 -8.62 -11.47
CA ARG A 166 12.11 -7.62 -11.73
C ARG A 166 11.44 -7.25 -10.42
N ARG A 167 11.14 -5.97 -10.23
CA ARG A 167 10.34 -5.51 -9.10
C ARG A 167 8.96 -6.15 -9.16
N ARG A 168 8.50 -6.71 -8.05
CA ARG A 168 7.16 -7.26 -7.87
C ARG A 168 6.48 -6.54 -6.70
N VAL A 169 5.19 -6.34 -6.78
CA VAL A 169 4.37 -5.82 -5.69
C VAL A 169 3.33 -6.89 -5.37
N LEU A 170 3.34 -7.37 -4.14
CA LEU A 170 2.30 -8.23 -3.59
C LEU A 170 1.41 -7.36 -2.70
N THR A 171 0.12 -7.38 -3.00
CA THR A 171 -0.89 -6.67 -2.22
C THR A 171 -1.83 -7.69 -1.60
N THR A 172 -2.04 -7.61 -0.30
CA THR A 172 -2.98 -8.47 0.42
C THR A 172 -3.99 -7.61 1.16
N VAL A 173 -5.27 -8.00 1.07
CA VAL A 173 -6.37 -7.41 1.83
C VAL A 173 -7.11 -8.56 2.49
N LEU A 174 -7.17 -8.54 3.81
CA LEU A 174 -7.93 -9.51 4.60
C LEU A 174 -9.05 -8.76 5.32
N LEU A 175 -10.27 -9.21 5.10
CA LEU A 175 -11.47 -8.61 5.68
C LEU A 175 -12.33 -9.71 6.27
N PRO A 176 -13.03 -9.48 7.40
CA PRO A 176 -14.11 -10.37 7.81
C PRO A 176 -15.20 -10.34 6.72
N ALA A 177 -15.68 -11.51 6.34
CA ALA A 177 -16.84 -11.63 5.47
C ALA A 177 -18.12 -11.70 6.30
N GLU A 178 -19.23 -11.18 5.76
CA GLU A 178 -20.53 -11.38 6.39
C GLU A 178 -20.89 -12.87 6.32
N GLU A 179 -21.28 -13.46 7.46
CA GLU A 179 -21.92 -14.76 7.45
C GLU A 179 -23.27 -14.59 6.75
N ALA A 180 -23.52 -15.40 5.72
CA ALA A 180 -24.85 -15.48 5.16
C ALA A 180 -25.80 -15.93 6.29
N SER A 181 -26.74 -15.08 6.66
CA SER A 181 -27.79 -15.46 7.61
C SER A 181 -28.41 -16.76 7.11
N GLU A 182 -28.28 -17.84 7.89
CA GLU A 182 -28.94 -19.10 7.51
C GLU A 182 -30.41 -18.80 7.23
N PRO A 183 -30.95 -19.19 6.07
CA PRO A 183 -32.39 -19.08 5.84
C PRO A 183 -33.07 -19.89 6.93
N THR A 184 -33.81 -19.23 7.81
CA THR A 184 -34.64 -19.88 8.81
C THR A 184 -35.64 -20.77 8.08
N LEU A 185 -35.32 -22.05 7.97
CA LEU A 185 -36.26 -23.04 7.41
C LEU A 185 -37.51 -22.98 8.28
N PRO A 186 -38.70 -22.78 7.68
CA PRO A 186 -39.94 -22.80 8.42
C PRO A 186 -40.05 -24.17 9.12
N ARG A 187 -40.19 -24.17 10.43
CA ARG A 187 -40.49 -25.40 11.18
C ARG A 187 -41.76 -25.96 10.63
N HIS A 188 -41.69 -27.10 9.94
CA HIS A 188 -42.86 -27.89 9.63
C HIS A 188 -43.51 -28.29 10.95
N THR A 189 -44.56 -27.60 11.34
CA THR A 189 -45.50 -28.09 12.36
C THR A 189 -46.19 -29.28 11.73
N GLY A 190 -45.61 -30.48 11.92
CA GLY A 190 -46.27 -31.72 11.58
C GLY A 190 -47.54 -31.83 12.40
N ASN A 191 -48.67 -31.73 11.70
CA ASN A 191 -49.97 -32.13 12.24
C ASN A 191 -49.98 -33.63 12.18
N ALA A 192 -49.88 -34.31 13.29
CA ALA A 192 -50.11 -35.76 13.38
C ALA A 192 -51.63 -36.02 13.52
N PRO A 193 -52.16 -37.09 12.91
CA PRO A 193 -53.58 -37.44 12.90
C PRO A 193 -54.10 -37.90 14.27
#